data_2c54b245b72094fbc8bdfdb559926969
#
_entry.id   2c54b245b72094fbc8bdfdb559926969
#
_cell.length_a   1.000
_cell.length_b   1.000
_cell.length_c   1.000
_cell.angle_alpha   90.00
_cell.angle_beta   90.00
_cell.angle_gamma   90.00
#
_symmetry.space_group_name_H-M   'P 1'
#
loop_
_entity.id
_entity.type
_entity.pdbx_description
1 polymer ?
#
loop_
_entity_poly.entity_id
_entity_poly.type
_entity_poly.pdbx_seq_one_letter_code
_entity_poly.pdbx_strand_id
1 'polypeptide(L)'
;MGDMTRPPSQPAHSATGQNADTAAGKNQHNAIGQSTASTANTQTERGFLDRYFHISERGSTIPGEIRAGVVTFFAMAYIIILNPLILGTTEDVEGNVLGIPQVAAVTALAAGVMTILFGIIAKYPFGFAAGLGINTLVAVTLVMGEGLTWPQAMGLVVIDGIIIVILAVTGFREAVFHAIPAAMKSAIGVGIGLFITMIGMVDAGFVRRIPDAAGTTVPVQLGIDGSIASWPTLVFIIGLLICGFMMVRGIRGGLFIGIVATTVIAVIVEAIAEAGPSVDDAGESHPTGWNLAVPAVPDSLGGMPDLSLVGAIDLVGAFTEVGALAATLLVFALVLANFFDAMGTMTALGKQGKLVDDAGNLPNLKKALVVEGFGAVLGGATSSSSNTVYADSAAGVADGARTGLANVVTGLLFLAAMFLTPLYEIVPMEAAAPVLVVVGVLMMGQVKDIDWDKFHIALPSFLTILVMPFTYSIVNGIGVGVIAFTMMSLFAGKAQKTHWIMWLLSGLFVVFFAIEPLRAIVG
;
A
#
# COMPACT_ATOMS: atom_id res chain seq x y z
N MET A 1 -10.93 63.67 -0.50
CA MET A 1 -10.01 64.05 0.56
C MET A 1 -9.03 62.90 0.62
N GLY A 2 -7.97 63.00 0.00
CA GLY A 2 -6.71 63.68 0.00
C GLY A 2 -5.71 62.56 0.22
N ASP A 3 -4.82 62.29 -0.49
CA ASP A 3 -3.92 62.76 -1.54
C ASP A 3 -2.49 62.33 -1.12
N MET A 4 -1.75 61.86 -2.09
CA MET A 4 -0.29 61.91 -2.21
C MET A 4 0.59 61.11 -1.21
N THR A 5 1.72 60.50 -1.58
CA THR A 5 2.68 60.75 -2.67
C THR A 5 3.67 59.61 -2.83
N ARG A 6 4.21 59.54 -4.00
CA ARG A 6 5.27 58.63 -4.51
C ARG A 6 6.70 59.00 -3.99
N PRO A 7 7.75 58.25 -4.38
CA PRO A 7 9.02 58.00 -3.69
C PRO A 7 10.13 58.98 -4.08
N PRO A 8 11.37 58.79 -3.63
CA PRO A 8 12.53 59.05 -4.49
C PRO A 8 13.56 57.90 -4.51
N SER A 9 13.94 57.40 -5.68
CA SER A 9 15.01 57.83 -6.59
C SER A 9 16.44 57.63 -6.06
N GLN A 10 17.16 56.80 -6.83
CA GLN A 10 18.64 56.63 -6.83
C GLN A 10 19.39 57.98 -7.02
N PRO A 11 20.72 57.95 -6.79
CA PRO A 11 21.57 58.28 -7.92
C PRO A 11 22.79 57.36 -8.14
N ALA A 12 23.13 57.27 -9.42
CA ALA A 12 24.38 56.82 -9.98
C ALA A 12 25.41 57.93 -9.98
N HIS A 13 26.68 57.56 -10.01
CA HIS A 13 27.78 58.24 -10.74
C HIS A 13 29.06 57.40 -10.60
N SER A 14 29.58 56.88 -11.67
CA SER A 14 30.51 57.33 -12.71
C SER A 14 31.99 57.37 -12.20
N ALA A 15 32.79 56.47 -12.70
CA ALA A 15 33.62 56.50 -13.90
C ALA A 15 35.06 57.08 -13.68
N THR A 16 36.00 56.45 -14.35
CA THR A 16 37.35 56.91 -14.80
C THR A 16 38.50 56.81 -13.78
N GLY A 17 39.63 56.32 -14.12
CA GLY A 17 40.44 56.12 -15.29
C GLY A 17 41.77 55.46 -14.91
N GLN A 18 42.25 54.68 -15.72
CA GLN A 18 43.38 54.74 -16.64
C GLN A 18 44.80 54.78 -16.03
N ASN A 19 45.55 53.83 -16.58
CA ASN A 19 47.00 53.90 -16.99
C ASN A 19 48.05 53.56 -15.93
N ALA A 20 48.93 52.73 -16.19
CA ALA A 20 49.78 52.27 -17.25
C ALA A 20 51.21 52.03 -16.68
N ASP A 21 51.82 51.04 -17.26
CA ASP A 21 53.26 50.88 -17.55
C ASP A 21 54.26 50.60 -16.41
N THR A 22 54.96 49.62 -16.53
CA THR A 22 56.14 49.19 -17.27
C THR A 22 57.05 48.27 -16.47
N ALA A 23 57.36 47.20 -17.08
CA ALA A 23 58.66 46.66 -17.45
C ALA A 23 59.62 46.07 -16.42
N ALA A 24 59.95 44.86 -16.74
CA ALA A 24 61.31 44.30 -16.86
C ALA A 24 62.10 43.89 -15.62
N GLY A 25 62.47 42.63 -15.65
CA GLY A 25 63.66 42.20 -14.93
C GLY A 25 63.78 40.69 -14.69
N LYS A 26 64.11 39.92 -15.73
CA LYS A 26 65.11 38.85 -15.84
C LYS A 26 65.40 37.95 -14.66
N ASN A 27 65.14 36.64 -14.98
CA ASN A 27 66.04 35.48 -14.76
C ASN A 27 66.66 35.22 -13.37
N GLN A 28 66.34 34.03 -12.84
CA GLN A 28 67.37 32.98 -12.74
C GLN A 28 66.77 31.58 -12.40
N HIS A 29 67.30 30.63 -13.11
CA HIS A 29 67.23 29.18 -12.94
C HIS A 29 67.50 28.74 -11.50
N ASN A 30 66.75 27.72 -11.04
CA ASN A 30 67.22 26.31 -10.85
C ASN A 30 66.17 25.52 -10.09
N ALA A 31 65.73 24.55 -10.70
CA ALA A 31 66.12 23.14 -10.53
C ALA A 31 65.37 22.35 -9.44
N ILE A 32 64.63 21.44 -9.95
CA ILE A 32 64.48 20.06 -9.46
C ILE A 32 63.69 19.87 -8.15
N GLY A 33 62.50 19.43 -8.33
CA GLY A 33 61.67 18.76 -7.36
C GLY A 33 60.42 18.23 -8.05
N GLN A 34 60.58 17.33 -9.02
CA GLN A 34 59.48 16.51 -9.49
C GLN A 34 59.08 15.58 -8.32
N SER A 35 58.21 16.09 -7.48
CA SER A 35 57.34 15.24 -6.69
C SER A 35 56.15 14.87 -7.58
N THR A 36 56.30 13.87 -8.39
CA THR A 36 55.21 13.05 -8.88
C THR A 36 54.51 12.44 -7.68
N ALA A 37 53.61 13.22 -7.07
CA ALA A 37 52.58 12.66 -6.25
C ALA A 37 51.71 11.81 -7.21
N SER A 38 52.13 10.56 -7.37
CA SER A 38 51.31 9.49 -7.83
C SER A 38 50.06 9.51 -6.95
N THR A 39 48.99 10.15 -7.44
CA THR A 39 47.67 9.80 -7.01
C THR A 39 47.51 8.36 -7.43
N ALA A 40 48.00 7.47 -6.57
CA ALA A 40 47.65 6.09 -6.58
C ALA A 40 46.13 6.07 -6.50
N ASN A 41 45.55 5.86 -7.66
CA ASN A 41 44.16 5.51 -7.83
C ASN A 41 43.99 4.16 -7.13
N THR A 42 43.81 4.20 -5.82
CA THR A 42 43.33 3.07 -5.04
C THR A 42 41.89 2.82 -5.51
N GLN A 43 41.76 2.22 -6.70
CA GLN A 43 40.60 1.42 -7.01
C GLN A 43 40.67 0.26 -6.00
N THR A 44 40.15 0.51 -4.81
CA THR A 44 39.74 -0.54 -3.90
C THR A 44 38.91 -1.49 -4.76
N GLU A 45 39.38 -2.72 -4.94
CA GLU A 45 38.66 -3.73 -5.71
C GLU A 45 37.26 -3.80 -5.12
N ARG A 46 36.27 -3.31 -5.90
CA ARG A 46 34.88 -3.31 -5.47
C ARG A 46 34.47 -4.73 -5.21
N GLY A 47 34.05 -5.04 -3.99
CA GLY A 47 33.59 -6.36 -3.61
C GLY A 47 32.42 -6.82 -4.49
N PHE A 48 32.19 -8.12 -4.56
CA PHE A 48 31.10 -8.70 -5.37
C PHE A 48 29.74 -8.02 -5.14
N LEU A 49 29.36 -7.77 -3.89
CA LEU A 49 28.09 -7.09 -3.56
C LEU A 49 28.01 -5.68 -4.11
N ASP A 50 29.10 -4.91 -4.01
CA ASP A 50 29.14 -3.54 -4.54
C ASP A 50 28.98 -3.51 -6.06
N ARG A 51 29.66 -4.41 -6.77
CA ARG A 51 29.54 -4.54 -8.23
C ARG A 51 28.13 -4.99 -8.66
N TYR A 52 27.55 -5.97 -7.94
CA TYR A 52 26.26 -6.52 -8.32
C TYR A 52 25.12 -5.53 -8.09
N PHE A 53 25.08 -4.88 -6.91
CA PHE A 53 24.01 -3.95 -6.54
C PHE A 53 24.28 -2.48 -6.93
N HIS A 54 25.48 -2.15 -7.42
CA HIS A 54 25.89 -0.79 -7.77
C HIS A 54 25.89 0.17 -6.56
N ILE A 55 26.33 -0.30 -5.39
CA ILE A 55 26.16 0.39 -4.11
C ILE A 55 26.91 1.73 -4.11
N SER A 56 28.21 1.71 -4.40
CA SER A 56 29.04 2.91 -4.47
C SER A 56 28.62 3.87 -5.58
N GLU A 57 28.15 3.34 -6.71
CA GLU A 57 27.66 4.14 -7.84
C GLU A 57 26.38 4.93 -7.49
N ARG A 58 25.54 4.36 -6.63
CA ARG A 58 24.32 5.00 -6.13
C ARG A 58 24.54 5.82 -4.85
N GLY A 59 25.80 6.04 -4.44
CA GLY A 59 26.17 6.85 -3.28
C GLY A 59 25.79 6.23 -1.93
N SER A 60 25.72 4.90 -1.84
CA SER A 60 25.43 4.15 -0.62
C SER A 60 26.62 3.34 -0.12
N THR A 61 26.46 2.65 1.00
CA THR A 61 27.45 1.77 1.62
C THR A 61 26.78 0.49 2.09
N ILE A 62 27.53 -0.63 2.14
CA ILE A 62 26.99 -1.91 2.62
C ILE A 62 26.34 -1.77 4.02
N PRO A 63 26.99 -1.20 5.03
CA PRO A 63 26.36 -1.01 6.34
C PRO A 63 25.12 -0.10 6.30
N GLY A 64 25.13 0.91 5.42
CA GLY A 64 23.99 1.79 5.19
C GLY A 64 22.80 1.03 4.62
N GLU A 65 23.01 0.17 3.61
CA GLU A 65 21.97 -0.67 3.01
C GLU A 65 21.41 -1.69 4.03
N ILE A 66 22.28 -2.32 4.83
CA ILE A 66 21.84 -3.25 5.88
C ILE A 66 20.96 -2.52 6.90
N ARG A 67 21.41 -1.38 7.43
CA ARG A 67 20.64 -0.59 8.39
C ARG A 67 19.29 -0.17 7.80
N ALA A 68 19.29 0.35 6.59
CA ALA A 68 18.08 0.80 5.91
C ALA A 68 17.12 -0.36 5.60
N GLY A 69 17.63 -1.56 5.30
CA GLY A 69 16.83 -2.78 5.16
C GLY A 69 16.13 -3.18 6.46
N VAL A 70 16.82 -3.08 7.60
CA VAL A 70 16.22 -3.29 8.93
C VAL A 70 15.12 -2.25 9.20
N VAL A 71 15.36 -0.99 8.87
CA VAL A 71 14.34 0.09 9.01
C VAL A 71 13.13 -0.19 8.13
N THR A 72 13.32 -0.64 6.88
CA THR A 72 12.23 -1.03 5.98
C THR A 72 11.42 -2.18 6.58
N PHE A 73 12.08 -3.23 7.10
CA PHE A 73 11.38 -4.34 7.75
C PHE A 73 10.47 -3.85 8.87
N PHE A 74 10.99 -3.09 9.84
CA PHE A 74 10.17 -2.61 10.95
C PHE A 74 9.05 -1.65 10.52
N ALA A 75 9.25 -0.92 9.43
CA ALA A 75 8.18 -0.08 8.87
C ALA A 75 7.04 -0.90 8.27
N MET A 76 7.34 -2.08 7.71
CA MET A 76 6.40 -2.95 7.01
C MET A 76 5.90 -4.13 7.86
N ALA A 77 6.57 -4.47 8.97
CA ALA A 77 6.34 -5.71 9.73
C ALA A 77 4.89 -5.86 10.24
N TYR A 78 4.17 -4.75 10.40
CA TYR A 78 2.77 -4.78 10.81
C TYR A 78 1.87 -5.60 9.86
N ILE A 79 2.28 -5.79 8.59
CA ILE A 79 1.49 -6.56 7.62
C ILE A 79 1.38 -8.04 8.00
N ILE A 80 2.39 -8.60 8.70
CA ILE A 80 2.36 -9.99 9.18
C ILE A 80 1.23 -10.19 10.21
N ILE A 81 0.80 -9.11 10.84
CA ILE A 81 -0.32 -9.10 11.80
C ILE A 81 -1.63 -8.76 11.08
N LEU A 82 -1.65 -7.67 10.28
CA LEU A 82 -2.88 -7.18 9.66
C LEU A 82 -3.42 -8.14 8.57
N ASN A 83 -2.56 -8.74 7.77
CA ASN A 83 -3.04 -9.62 6.70
C ASN A 83 -3.79 -10.85 7.23
N PRO A 84 -3.28 -11.57 8.25
CA PRO A 84 -4.03 -12.63 8.91
C PRO A 84 -5.37 -12.20 9.50
N LEU A 85 -5.44 -11.00 10.08
CA LEU A 85 -6.68 -10.48 10.64
C LEU A 85 -7.74 -10.18 9.56
N ILE A 86 -7.32 -9.83 8.34
CA ILE A 86 -8.24 -9.56 7.23
C ILE A 86 -8.66 -10.85 6.51
N LEU A 87 -7.70 -11.76 6.24
CA LEU A 87 -7.95 -12.95 5.43
C LEU A 87 -8.24 -14.18 6.27
N GLY A 88 -7.56 -14.32 7.42
CA GLY A 88 -7.51 -15.58 8.18
C GLY A 88 -8.77 -15.87 8.98
N THR A 89 -9.63 -14.88 9.17
CA THR A 89 -10.84 -14.97 10.02
C THR A 89 -12.14 -14.90 9.23
N THR A 90 -12.07 -14.53 7.95
CA THR A 90 -13.24 -14.45 7.08
C THR A 90 -13.67 -15.87 6.65
N GLU A 91 -14.92 -16.24 6.90
CA GLU A 91 -15.50 -17.49 6.42
C GLU A 91 -15.86 -17.38 4.93
N ASP A 92 -15.56 -18.42 4.19
CA ASP A 92 -16.02 -18.58 2.81
C ASP A 92 -17.44 -19.20 2.75
N VAL A 93 -17.98 -19.39 1.55
CA VAL A 93 -19.33 -19.92 1.34
C VAL A 93 -19.53 -21.34 1.92
N GLU A 94 -18.45 -22.10 2.11
CA GLU A 94 -18.46 -23.43 2.71
C GLU A 94 -18.22 -23.40 4.23
N GLY A 95 -18.02 -22.22 4.83
CA GLY A 95 -17.70 -22.02 6.24
C GLY A 95 -16.24 -22.26 6.59
N ASN A 96 -15.33 -22.33 5.60
CA ASN A 96 -13.91 -22.50 5.85
C ASN A 96 -13.25 -21.15 6.11
N VAL A 97 -12.26 -21.13 7.02
CA VAL A 97 -11.36 -20.01 7.26
C VAL A 97 -9.92 -20.39 6.92
N LEU A 98 -9.11 -19.41 6.51
CA LEU A 98 -7.70 -19.69 6.24
C LEU A 98 -6.86 -19.88 7.50
N GLY A 99 -7.29 -19.31 8.63
CA GLY A 99 -6.57 -19.35 9.91
C GLY A 99 -5.49 -18.28 10.05
N ILE A 100 -5.43 -17.66 11.23
CA ILE A 100 -4.47 -16.58 11.52
C ILE A 100 -3.01 -17.05 11.42
N PRO A 101 -2.60 -18.19 12.06
CA PRO A 101 -1.22 -18.66 12.00
C PRO A 101 -0.75 -18.98 10.58
N GLN A 102 -1.63 -19.64 9.80
CA GLN A 102 -1.35 -20.04 8.42
C GLN A 102 -1.15 -18.81 7.53
N VAL A 103 -2.07 -17.85 7.59
CA VAL A 103 -1.96 -16.62 6.79
C VAL A 103 -0.75 -15.78 7.23
N ALA A 104 -0.42 -15.71 8.53
CA ALA A 104 0.79 -15.03 9.00
C ALA A 104 2.06 -15.66 8.41
N ALA A 105 2.15 -16.99 8.43
CA ALA A 105 3.29 -17.73 7.91
C ALA A 105 3.47 -17.50 6.39
N VAL A 106 2.41 -17.65 5.59
CA VAL A 106 2.48 -17.46 4.13
C VAL A 106 2.66 -15.99 3.76
N THR A 107 2.15 -15.04 4.56
CA THR A 107 2.38 -13.61 4.35
C THR A 107 3.87 -13.26 4.54
N ALA A 108 4.48 -13.75 5.61
CA ALA A 108 5.90 -13.55 5.85
C ALA A 108 6.77 -14.24 4.79
N LEU A 109 6.38 -15.45 4.36
CA LEU A 109 7.04 -16.18 3.27
C LEU A 109 6.99 -15.40 1.95
N ALA A 110 5.80 -15.01 1.51
CA ALA A 110 5.61 -14.32 0.24
C ALA A 110 6.28 -12.94 0.24
N ALA A 111 6.10 -12.15 1.30
CA ALA A 111 6.77 -10.86 1.47
C ALA A 111 8.30 -11.02 1.46
N GLY A 112 8.84 -12.00 2.19
CA GLY A 112 10.28 -12.27 2.25
C GLY A 112 10.85 -12.64 0.89
N VAL A 113 10.28 -13.65 0.23
CA VAL A 113 10.73 -14.14 -1.08
C VAL A 113 10.62 -13.03 -2.13
N MET A 114 9.49 -12.34 -2.23
CA MET A 114 9.29 -11.31 -3.25
C MET A 114 10.15 -10.08 -3.03
N THR A 115 10.36 -9.66 -1.78
CA THR A 115 11.27 -8.56 -1.45
C THR A 115 12.69 -8.89 -1.87
N ILE A 116 13.19 -10.12 -1.60
CA ILE A 116 14.50 -10.56 -2.04
C ILE A 116 14.59 -10.59 -3.57
N LEU A 117 13.63 -11.20 -4.25
CA LEU A 117 13.61 -11.30 -5.72
C LEU A 117 13.59 -9.92 -6.37
N PHE A 118 12.78 -8.99 -5.84
CA PHE A 118 12.76 -7.62 -6.34
C PHE A 118 14.09 -6.91 -6.14
N GLY A 119 14.71 -7.07 -4.97
CA GLY A 119 16.04 -6.54 -4.69
C GLY A 119 17.11 -7.07 -5.65
N ILE A 120 17.07 -8.36 -5.96
CA ILE A 120 18.04 -9.01 -6.85
C ILE A 120 17.80 -8.61 -8.31
N ILE A 121 16.56 -8.68 -8.81
CA ILE A 121 16.23 -8.55 -10.23
C ILE A 121 16.06 -7.08 -10.64
N ALA A 122 15.24 -6.33 -9.91
CA ALA A 122 14.96 -4.92 -10.20
C ALA A 122 16.02 -3.98 -9.63
N LYS A 123 16.76 -4.41 -8.59
CA LYS A 123 17.83 -3.68 -7.90
C LYS A 123 17.37 -2.37 -7.26
N TYR A 124 16.12 -2.32 -6.80
CA TYR A 124 15.54 -1.20 -6.05
C TYR A 124 15.31 -1.58 -4.58
N PRO A 125 15.39 -0.61 -3.66
CA PRO A 125 15.16 -0.83 -2.23
C PRO A 125 13.66 -0.70 -1.88
N PHE A 126 12.78 -1.35 -2.64
CA PHE A 126 11.33 -1.30 -2.42
C PHE A 126 10.85 -2.65 -1.95
N GLY A 127 10.42 -2.76 -0.70
CA GLY A 127 9.90 -3.98 -0.12
C GLY A 127 8.54 -4.37 -0.70
N PHE A 128 8.25 -5.64 -0.66
CA PHE A 128 7.00 -6.25 -1.10
C PHE A 128 6.25 -6.83 0.08
N ALA A 129 4.94 -6.69 0.07
CA ALA A 129 4.04 -7.39 0.97
C ALA A 129 2.63 -7.45 0.38
N ALA A 130 1.73 -8.18 1.04
CA ALA A 130 0.34 -8.27 0.66
C ALA A 130 -0.34 -6.89 0.69
N GLY A 131 -0.93 -6.47 -0.42
CA GLY A 131 -1.56 -5.15 -0.57
C GLY A 131 -2.85 -5.03 0.23
N LEU A 132 -2.91 -4.16 1.25
CA LEU A 132 -4.08 -4.04 2.14
C LEU A 132 -5.39 -3.81 1.39
N GLY A 133 -5.39 -2.95 0.36
CA GLY A 133 -6.57 -2.71 -0.46
C GLY A 133 -7.02 -3.94 -1.25
N ILE A 134 -6.06 -4.73 -1.73
CA ILE A 134 -6.35 -5.95 -2.49
C ILE A 134 -6.82 -7.06 -1.55
N ASN A 135 -6.21 -7.19 -0.36
CA ASN A 135 -6.63 -8.16 0.66
C ASN A 135 -8.11 -7.99 1.01
N THR A 136 -8.50 -6.73 1.22
CA THR A 136 -9.89 -6.38 1.50
C THR A 136 -10.80 -6.67 0.31
N LEU A 137 -10.36 -6.38 -0.92
CA LEU A 137 -11.12 -6.73 -2.12
C LEU A 137 -11.32 -8.25 -2.23
N VAL A 138 -10.29 -9.04 -1.93
CA VAL A 138 -10.38 -10.51 -1.94
C VAL A 138 -11.33 -11.01 -0.85
N ALA A 139 -11.14 -10.61 0.41
CA ALA A 139 -11.96 -11.09 1.52
C ALA A 139 -13.42 -10.62 1.39
N VAL A 140 -13.62 -9.31 1.17
CA VAL A 140 -14.95 -8.70 1.23
C VAL A 140 -15.73 -8.87 -0.07
N THR A 141 -15.08 -8.61 -1.22
CA THR A 141 -15.80 -8.65 -2.50
C THR A 141 -15.86 -10.07 -3.06
N LEU A 142 -14.71 -10.77 -3.14
CA LEU A 142 -14.68 -12.08 -3.80
C LEU A 142 -15.29 -13.17 -2.90
N VAL A 143 -14.85 -13.24 -1.64
CA VAL A 143 -15.28 -14.31 -0.72
C VAL A 143 -16.66 -14.01 -0.15
N MET A 144 -16.84 -12.91 0.58
CA MET A 144 -18.11 -12.60 1.24
C MET A 144 -19.21 -12.13 0.26
N GLY A 145 -18.84 -11.30 -0.73
CA GLY A 145 -19.81 -10.67 -1.63
C GLY A 145 -20.26 -11.57 -2.77
N GLU A 146 -19.33 -12.25 -3.43
CA GLU A 146 -19.61 -13.13 -4.58
C GLU A 146 -19.78 -14.61 -4.17
N GLY A 147 -19.55 -14.94 -2.90
CA GLY A 147 -19.72 -16.29 -2.36
C GLY A 147 -18.69 -17.29 -2.90
N LEU A 148 -17.47 -16.84 -3.19
CA LEU A 148 -16.39 -17.73 -3.62
C LEU A 148 -15.75 -18.44 -2.44
N THR A 149 -15.28 -19.68 -2.66
CA THR A 149 -14.38 -20.34 -1.72
C THR A 149 -12.99 -19.67 -1.76
N TRP A 150 -12.22 -19.84 -0.68
CA TRP A 150 -10.87 -19.30 -0.62
C TRP A 150 -9.96 -19.76 -1.76
N PRO A 151 -9.93 -21.07 -2.13
CA PRO A 151 -9.14 -21.51 -3.28
C PRO A 151 -9.54 -20.83 -4.61
N GLN A 152 -10.85 -20.61 -4.83
CA GLN A 152 -11.38 -19.94 -6.02
C GLN A 152 -10.97 -18.47 -6.05
N ALA A 153 -11.11 -17.75 -4.94
CA ALA A 153 -10.71 -16.34 -4.83
C ALA A 153 -9.20 -16.17 -5.07
N MET A 154 -8.38 -17.04 -4.48
CA MET A 154 -6.92 -17.02 -4.68
C MET A 154 -6.52 -17.43 -6.10
N GLY A 155 -7.30 -18.29 -6.74
CA GLY A 155 -7.16 -18.61 -8.16
C GLY A 155 -7.32 -17.37 -9.06
N LEU A 156 -8.29 -16.50 -8.77
CA LEU A 156 -8.46 -15.23 -9.48
C LEU A 156 -7.28 -14.28 -9.26
N VAL A 157 -6.68 -14.26 -8.05
CA VAL A 157 -5.46 -13.48 -7.76
C VAL A 157 -4.25 -13.99 -8.57
N VAL A 158 -4.11 -15.32 -8.73
CA VAL A 158 -3.06 -15.89 -9.60
C VAL A 158 -3.27 -15.46 -11.05
N ILE A 159 -4.50 -15.52 -11.55
CA ILE A 159 -4.84 -15.09 -12.92
C ILE A 159 -4.56 -13.60 -13.10
N ASP A 160 -4.92 -12.75 -12.13
CA ASP A 160 -4.57 -11.34 -12.09
C ASP A 160 -3.06 -11.14 -12.26
N GLY A 161 -2.25 -11.83 -11.46
CA GLY A 161 -0.80 -11.75 -11.53
C GLY A 161 -0.24 -12.18 -12.90
N ILE A 162 -0.76 -13.25 -13.49
CA ILE A 162 -0.37 -13.70 -14.84
C ILE A 162 -0.68 -12.61 -15.88
N ILE A 163 -1.86 -12.01 -15.83
CA ILE A 163 -2.26 -10.92 -16.73
C ILE A 163 -1.32 -9.73 -16.56
N ILE A 164 -1.00 -9.35 -15.31
CA ILE A 164 -0.07 -8.26 -15.02
C ILE A 164 1.32 -8.53 -15.61
N VAL A 165 1.84 -9.75 -15.49
CA VAL A 165 3.11 -10.14 -16.12
C VAL A 165 3.04 -9.97 -17.65
N ILE A 166 1.97 -10.47 -18.28
CA ILE A 166 1.78 -10.33 -19.74
C ILE A 166 1.72 -8.86 -20.15
N LEU A 167 0.95 -8.03 -19.43
CA LEU A 167 0.84 -6.60 -19.68
C LEU A 167 2.18 -5.86 -19.48
N ALA A 168 2.99 -6.28 -18.50
CA ALA A 168 4.32 -5.71 -18.27
C ALA A 168 5.32 -6.09 -19.37
N VAL A 169 5.31 -7.34 -19.84
CA VAL A 169 6.20 -7.81 -20.90
C VAL A 169 5.86 -7.16 -22.25
N THR A 170 4.57 -6.99 -22.54
CA THR A 170 4.09 -6.37 -23.81
C THR A 170 4.22 -4.84 -23.82
N GLY A 171 4.45 -4.19 -22.69
CA GLY A 171 4.47 -2.73 -22.57
C GLY A 171 3.08 -2.07 -22.54
N PHE A 172 2.01 -2.85 -22.66
CA PHE A 172 0.64 -2.36 -22.64
C PHE A 172 0.28 -1.73 -21.28
N ARG A 173 0.91 -2.21 -20.20
CA ARG A 173 0.72 -1.67 -18.85
C ARG A 173 1.03 -0.17 -18.78
N GLU A 174 2.10 0.29 -19.43
CA GLU A 174 2.42 1.72 -19.49
C GLU A 174 1.35 2.51 -20.26
N ALA A 175 0.81 1.95 -21.35
CA ALA A 175 -0.24 2.59 -22.15
C ALA A 175 -1.52 2.79 -21.33
N VAL A 176 -1.97 1.78 -20.59
CA VAL A 176 -3.15 1.89 -19.70
C VAL A 176 -2.90 2.93 -18.60
N PHE A 177 -1.72 2.91 -17.98
CA PHE A 177 -1.37 3.88 -16.94
C PHE A 177 -1.45 5.32 -17.43
N HIS A 178 -0.98 5.59 -18.65
CA HIS A 178 -1.06 6.92 -19.25
C HIS A 178 -2.47 7.28 -19.72
N ALA A 179 -3.32 6.30 -20.01
CA ALA A 179 -4.70 6.53 -20.43
C ALA A 179 -5.59 7.07 -19.31
N ILE A 180 -5.32 6.68 -18.07
CA ILE A 180 -6.14 7.07 -16.91
C ILE A 180 -5.65 8.41 -16.35
N PRO A 181 -6.54 9.40 -16.20
CA PRO A 181 -6.19 10.72 -15.68
C PRO A 181 -5.59 10.68 -14.28
N ALA A 182 -4.61 11.55 -14.00
CA ALA A 182 -3.94 11.61 -12.70
C ALA A 182 -4.93 11.79 -11.54
N ALA A 183 -5.94 12.64 -11.70
CA ALA A 183 -6.97 12.84 -10.69
C ALA A 183 -7.77 11.58 -10.36
N MET A 184 -8.06 10.72 -11.35
CA MET A 184 -8.74 9.44 -11.11
C MET A 184 -7.84 8.45 -10.36
N LYS A 185 -6.53 8.42 -10.67
CA LYS A 185 -5.55 7.61 -9.93
C LYS A 185 -5.49 8.01 -8.47
N SER A 186 -5.41 9.32 -8.20
CA SER A 186 -5.42 9.87 -6.84
C SER A 186 -6.75 9.58 -6.14
N ALA A 187 -7.88 9.70 -6.84
CA ALA A 187 -9.20 9.41 -6.28
C ALA A 187 -9.34 7.92 -5.89
N ILE A 188 -8.81 7.00 -6.69
CA ILE A 188 -8.79 5.56 -6.36
C ILE A 188 -7.97 5.34 -5.08
N GLY A 189 -6.76 5.91 -4.98
CA GLY A 189 -5.92 5.79 -3.79
C GLY A 189 -6.61 6.36 -2.53
N VAL A 190 -7.20 7.55 -2.62
CA VAL A 190 -7.96 8.17 -1.52
C VAL A 190 -9.17 7.33 -1.12
N GLY A 191 -9.92 6.80 -2.11
CA GLY A 191 -11.08 5.94 -1.88
C GLY A 191 -10.72 4.65 -1.16
N ILE A 192 -9.65 3.97 -1.58
CA ILE A 192 -9.11 2.78 -0.89
C ILE A 192 -8.71 3.14 0.55
N GLY A 193 -8.01 4.26 0.76
CA GLY A 193 -7.62 4.70 2.09
C GLY A 193 -8.82 4.93 3.02
N LEU A 194 -9.87 5.59 2.53
CA LEU A 194 -11.11 5.80 3.28
C LEU A 194 -11.85 4.48 3.57
N PHE A 195 -11.86 3.57 2.60
CA PHE A 195 -12.47 2.25 2.74
C PHE A 195 -11.77 1.40 3.82
N ILE A 196 -10.43 1.34 3.80
CA ILE A 196 -9.64 0.64 4.82
C ILE A 196 -9.85 1.28 6.20
N THR A 197 -9.92 2.61 6.27
CA THR A 197 -10.24 3.34 7.52
C THR A 197 -11.58 2.93 8.08
N MET A 198 -12.62 2.85 7.23
CA MET A 198 -13.95 2.42 7.65
C MET A 198 -13.93 1.00 8.21
N ILE A 199 -13.22 0.07 7.54
CA ILE A 199 -13.06 -1.31 8.03
C ILE A 199 -12.41 -1.32 9.41
N GLY A 200 -11.27 -0.65 9.59
CA GLY A 200 -10.61 -0.59 10.89
C GLY A 200 -11.50 -0.01 12.00
N MET A 201 -12.32 0.99 11.70
CA MET A 201 -13.27 1.55 12.69
C MET A 201 -14.42 0.59 13.01
N VAL A 202 -14.90 -0.18 12.03
CA VAL A 202 -15.96 -1.18 12.23
C VAL A 202 -15.42 -2.36 13.02
N ASP A 203 -14.27 -2.90 12.65
CA ASP A 203 -13.65 -4.06 13.29
C ASP A 203 -13.24 -3.79 14.74
N ALA A 204 -12.87 -2.54 15.07
CA ALA A 204 -12.60 -2.11 16.44
C ALA A 204 -13.87 -1.78 17.25
N GLY A 205 -15.05 -1.94 16.66
CA GLY A 205 -16.31 -1.61 17.32
C GLY A 205 -16.52 -0.10 17.59
N PHE A 206 -15.69 0.77 17.00
CA PHE A 206 -15.83 2.23 17.10
C PHE A 206 -17.00 2.74 16.24
N VAL A 207 -17.22 2.14 15.07
CA VAL A 207 -18.40 2.33 14.20
C VAL A 207 -19.17 1.02 14.18
N ARG A 208 -20.45 1.04 14.47
CA ARG A 208 -21.32 -0.13 14.47
C ARG A 208 -22.57 0.09 13.64
N ARG A 209 -23.13 -1.02 13.12
CA ARG A 209 -24.42 -1.00 12.44
C ARG A 209 -25.54 -0.69 13.45
N ILE A 210 -26.48 0.16 13.05
CA ILE A 210 -27.73 0.34 13.78
C ILE A 210 -28.65 -0.84 13.45
N PRO A 211 -29.24 -1.52 14.44
CA PRO A 211 -30.20 -2.60 14.19
C PRO A 211 -31.38 -2.14 13.37
N ASP A 212 -31.82 -2.94 12.40
CA ASP A 212 -32.95 -2.62 11.51
C ASP A 212 -34.26 -2.34 12.27
N ALA A 213 -34.42 -2.97 13.46
CA ALA A 213 -35.55 -2.73 14.35
C ALA A 213 -35.67 -1.27 14.85
N ALA A 214 -34.60 -0.48 14.78
CA ALA A 214 -34.63 0.92 15.17
C ALA A 214 -35.41 1.82 14.19
N GLY A 215 -35.71 1.34 12.96
CA GLY A 215 -36.49 2.06 11.97
C GLY A 215 -35.86 3.36 11.47
N THR A 216 -34.54 3.52 11.61
CA THR A 216 -33.77 4.69 11.17
C THR A 216 -33.21 4.51 9.76
N THR A 217 -33.06 5.61 9.01
CA THR A 217 -32.36 5.62 7.72
C THR A 217 -30.84 5.72 7.85
N VAL A 218 -30.32 6.00 9.06
CA VAL A 218 -28.88 6.08 9.31
C VAL A 218 -28.33 4.66 9.55
N PRO A 219 -27.39 4.16 8.72
CA PRO A 219 -26.97 2.76 8.77
C PRO A 219 -25.94 2.45 9.87
N VAL A 220 -25.24 3.46 10.41
CA VAL A 220 -24.14 3.29 11.36
C VAL A 220 -24.20 4.29 12.50
N GLN A 221 -23.61 3.92 13.62
CA GLN A 221 -23.52 4.76 14.82
C GLN A 221 -22.15 4.63 15.50
N LEU A 222 -21.87 5.54 16.41
CA LEU A 222 -20.69 5.46 17.28
C LEU A 222 -20.90 4.38 18.34
N GLY A 223 -20.00 3.40 18.40
CA GLY A 223 -19.97 2.40 19.46
C GLY A 223 -21.31 1.70 19.71
N ILE A 224 -21.63 1.47 20.96
CA ILE A 224 -22.87 0.84 21.40
C ILE A 224 -23.86 1.96 21.81
N ASP A 225 -25.02 2.00 21.15
CA ASP A 225 -26.09 2.98 21.42
C ASP A 225 -25.61 4.44 21.40
N GLY A 226 -24.69 4.77 20.49
CA GLY A 226 -24.14 6.11 20.34
C GLY A 226 -23.03 6.45 21.35
N SER A 227 -22.53 5.49 22.11
CA SER A 227 -21.50 5.71 23.14
C SER A 227 -20.35 4.70 23.05
N ILE A 228 -19.18 5.12 23.58
CA ILE A 228 -18.01 4.24 23.75
C ILE A 228 -18.17 3.53 25.09
N ALA A 229 -18.82 2.36 25.05
CA ALA A 229 -19.22 1.62 26.27
C ALA A 229 -18.43 0.32 26.48
N SER A 230 -17.30 0.11 25.78
CA SER A 230 -16.49 -1.10 25.91
C SER A 230 -15.01 -0.81 26.12
N TRP A 231 -14.34 -1.64 26.91
CA TRP A 231 -12.90 -1.57 27.12
C TRP A 231 -12.09 -1.80 25.82
N PRO A 232 -12.44 -2.78 24.97
CA PRO A 232 -11.77 -2.96 23.66
C PRO A 232 -11.80 -1.69 22.80
N THR A 233 -12.96 -1.03 22.66
CA THR A 233 -13.05 0.22 21.89
C THR A 233 -12.21 1.36 22.50
N LEU A 234 -12.09 1.43 23.84
CA LEU A 234 -11.21 2.38 24.48
C LEU A 234 -9.74 2.08 24.18
N VAL A 235 -9.34 0.80 24.18
CA VAL A 235 -7.98 0.38 23.80
C VAL A 235 -7.68 0.75 22.34
N PHE A 236 -8.63 0.60 21.44
CA PHE A 236 -8.49 1.08 20.05
C PHE A 236 -8.20 2.59 20.01
N ILE A 237 -8.92 3.41 20.76
CA ILE A 237 -8.69 4.86 20.80
C ILE A 237 -7.30 5.18 21.34
N ILE A 238 -6.87 4.51 22.42
CA ILE A 238 -5.53 4.67 22.96
C ILE A 238 -4.47 4.26 21.92
N GLY A 239 -4.67 3.13 21.24
CA GLY A 239 -3.81 2.64 20.15
C GLY A 239 -3.71 3.64 19.00
N LEU A 240 -4.83 4.25 18.61
CA LEU A 240 -4.86 5.28 17.56
C LEU A 240 -4.04 6.52 17.97
N LEU A 241 -4.15 6.94 19.23
CA LEU A 241 -3.36 8.05 19.76
C LEU A 241 -1.86 7.70 19.82
N ILE A 242 -1.50 6.46 20.19
CA ILE A 242 -0.12 5.97 20.21
C ILE A 242 0.44 5.97 18.78
N CYS A 243 -0.27 5.36 17.82
CA CYS A 243 0.15 5.35 16.41
C CYS A 243 0.29 6.77 15.86
N GLY A 244 -0.67 7.66 16.14
CA GLY A 244 -0.63 9.07 15.77
C GLY A 244 0.58 9.80 16.38
N PHE A 245 0.87 9.58 17.66
CA PHE A 245 2.06 10.13 18.32
C PHE A 245 3.35 9.66 17.66
N MET A 246 3.47 8.35 17.37
CA MET A 246 4.64 7.78 16.68
C MET A 246 4.84 8.41 15.31
N MET A 247 3.75 8.61 14.55
CA MET A 247 3.80 9.25 13.22
C MET A 247 4.21 10.71 13.30
N VAL A 248 3.65 11.49 14.23
CA VAL A 248 4.01 12.92 14.45
C VAL A 248 5.47 13.06 14.84
N ARG A 249 6.00 12.13 15.64
CA ARG A 249 7.42 12.12 16.04
C ARG A 249 8.36 11.56 14.96
N GLY A 250 7.83 11.05 13.86
CA GLY A 250 8.62 10.46 12.78
C GLY A 250 9.38 9.20 13.22
N ILE A 251 8.82 8.43 14.17
CA ILE A 251 9.46 7.21 14.69
C ILE A 251 9.38 6.13 13.62
N ARG A 252 10.53 5.65 13.18
CA ARG A 252 10.64 4.57 12.20
C ARG A 252 10.06 3.27 12.76
N GLY A 253 9.22 2.59 11.98
CA GLY A 253 8.49 1.42 12.46
C GLY A 253 7.40 1.74 13.50
N GLY A 254 6.99 3.02 13.62
CA GLY A 254 6.03 3.49 14.62
C GLY A 254 4.70 2.75 14.58
N LEU A 255 4.22 2.32 13.42
CA LEU A 255 2.99 1.55 13.30
C LEU A 255 3.13 0.16 13.95
N PHE A 256 4.22 -0.55 13.68
CA PHE A 256 4.50 -1.85 14.32
C PHE A 256 4.66 -1.71 15.84
N ILE A 257 5.46 -0.72 16.29
CA ILE A 257 5.62 -0.41 17.73
C ILE A 257 4.26 -0.03 18.34
N GLY A 258 3.41 0.68 17.60
CA GLY A 258 2.06 1.03 18.01
C GLY A 258 1.19 -0.19 18.29
N ILE A 259 1.18 -1.18 17.37
CA ILE A 259 0.47 -2.44 17.59
C ILE A 259 0.97 -3.15 18.84
N VAL A 260 2.29 -3.34 18.95
CA VAL A 260 2.90 -4.04 20.12
C VAL A 260 2.53 -3.34 21.43
N ALA A 261 2.68 -2.01 21.50
CA ALA A 261 2.34 -1.25 22.70
C ALA A 261 0.85 -1.36 23.03
N THR A 262 -0.03 -1.28 22.03
CA THR A 262 -1.48 -1.39 22.23
C THR A 262 -1.87 -2.81 22.64
N THR A 263 -1.24 -3.85 22.08
CA THR A 263 -1.45 -5.24 22.50
C THR A 263 -1.06 -5.46 23.96
N VAL A 264 0.08 -4.90 24.40
CA VAL A 264 0.47 -4.96 25.82
C VAL A 264 -0.59 -4.29 26.71
N ILE A 265 -1.10 -3.13 26.31
CA ILE A 265 -2.19 -2.46 27.03
C ILE A 265 -3.44 -3.33 27.02
N ALA A 266 -3.79 -3.96 25.90
CA ALA A 266 -4.94 -4.84 25.77
C ALA A 266 -4.85 -6.03 26.74
N VAL A 267 -3.68 -6.69 26.85
CA VAL A 267 -3.44 -7.79 27.80
C VAL A 267 -3.62 -7.31 29.25
N ILE A 268 -3.13 -6.13 29.59
CA ILE A 268 -3.30 -5.56 30.94
C ILE A 268 -4.78 -5.25 31.21
N VAL A 269 -5.48 -4.66 30.23
CA VAL A 269 -6.90 -4.34 30.36
C VAL A 269 -7.73 -5.60 30.52
N GLU A 270 -7.47 -6.65 29.72
CA GLU A 270 -8.19 -7.91 29.85
C GLU A 270 -7.96 -8.58 31.20
N ALA A 271 -6.73 -8.59 31.72
CA ALA A 271 -6.42 -9.12 33.04
C ALA A 271 -7.15 -8.41 34.18
N ILE A 272 -7.64 -7.19 33.97
CA ILE A 272 -8.34 -6.38 34.99
C ILE A 272 -9.86 -6.39 34.76
N ALA A 273 -10.28 -6.24 33.52
CA ALA A 273 -11.68 -6.01 33.13
C ALA A 273 -12.43 -7.30 32.81
N GLU A 274 -11.70 -8.40 32.46
CA GLU A 274 -12.27 -9.70 32.08
C GLU A 274 -13.40 -9.55 31.03
N ALA A 275 -13.11 -8.74 29.98
CA ALA A 275 -14.11 -8.39 28.96
C ALA A 275 -14.54 -9.61 28.10
N GLY A 276 -13.64 -10.59 27.96
CA GLY A 276 -13.88 -11.82 27.20
C GLY A 276 -14.10 -11.60 25.70
N PRO A 277 -14.48 -12.64 24.95
CA PRO A 277 -14.71 -12.54 23.50
C PRO A 277 -16.03 -11.82 23.18
N SER A 278 -16.09 -11.17 22.01
CA SER A 278 -17.31 -10.54 21.49
C SER A 278 -18.36 -11.54 21.02
N VAL A 279 -17.94 -12.76 20.71
CA VAL A 279 -18.79 -13.93 20.44
C VAL A 279 -18.22 -15.09 21.24
N ASP A 280 -19.03 -15.74 22.05
CA ASP A 280 -18.60 -16.89 22.84
C ASP A 280 -18.69 -18.21 22.05
N ASP A 281 -18.24 -19.32 22.68
CA ASP A 281 -18.26 -20.65 22.07
C ASP A 281 -19.68 -21.16 21.78
N ALA A 282 -20.70 -20.56 22.38
CA ALA A 282 -22.11 -20.89 22.14
C ALA A 282 -22.70 -20.05 20.99
N GLY A 283 -21.93 -19.11 20.43
CA GLY A 283 -22.37 -18.19 19.38
C GLY A 283 -23.18 -17.00 19.92
N GLU A 284 -23.20 -16.76 21.24
CA GLU A 284 -23.84 -15.58 21.82
C GLU A 284 -22.96 -14.33 21.64
N SER A 285 -23.61 -13.23 21.23
CA SER A 285 -22.90 -11.97 20.97
C SER A 285 -22.78 -11.13 22.24
N HIS A 286 -21.56 -10.79 22.60
CA HIS A 286 -21.19 -9.89 23.69
C HIS A 286 -20.58 -8.60 23.13
N PRO A 287 -21.36 -7.56 22.81
CA PRO A 287 -20.88 -6.36 22.11
C PRO A 287 -19.76 -5.61 22.82
N THR A 288 -19.55 -5.86 24.11
CA THR A 288 -18.49 -5.24 24.94
C THR A 288 -17.19 -6.05 24.97
N GLY A 289 -17.16 -7.25 24.41
CA GLY A 289 -15.99 -8.13 24.36
C GLY A 289 -15.02 -7.78 23.23
N TRP A 290 -13.87 -8.48 23.20
CA TRP A 290 -12.84 -8.36 22.17
C TRP A 290 -13.26 -9.00 20.87
N ASN A 291 -12.97 -8.33 19.76
CA ASN A 291 -13.16 -8.91 18.44
C ASN A 291 -11.97 -9.81 18.08
N LEU A 292 -12.25 -11.00 17.54
CA LEU A 292 -11.35 -12.05 17.07
C LEU A 292 -10.54 -12.72 18.18
N ALA A 293 -9.56 -12.06 18.77
CA ALA A 293 -8.66 -12.64 19.75
C ALA A 293 -8.82 -11.94 21.10
N VAL A 294 -9.00 -12.73 22.17
CA VAL A 294 -8.88 -12.22 23.54
C VAL A 294 -7.40 -12.07 23.87
N PRO A 295 -6.92 -10.86 24.21
CA PRO A 295 -5.51 -10.64 24.48
C PRO A 295 -5.03 -11.46 25.66
N ALA A 296 -3.99 -12.24 25.46
CA ALA A 296 -3.41 -13.11 26.49
C ALA A 296 -1.87 -13.03 26.48
N VAL A 297 -1.23 -13.59 27.48
CA VAL A 297 0.21 -13.81 27.47
C VAL A 297 0.51 -15.00 26.56
N PRO A 298 1.43 -14.90 25.59
CA PRO A 298 1.70 -16.02 24.68
C PRO A 298 2.33 -17.21 25.39
N ASP A 299 1.89 -18.40 25.06
CA ASP A 299 2.45 -19.66 25.60
C ASP A 299 3.86 -19.94 25.08
N SER A 300 4.20 -19.44 23.89
CA SER A 300 5.51 -19.56 23.28
C SER A 300 5.88 -18.34 22.45
N LEU A 301 7.19 -18.04 22.36
CA LEU A 301 7.69 -16.93 21.55
C LEU A 301 7.92 -17.30 20.09
N GLY A 302 7.87 -18.59 19.74
CA GLY A 302 8.08 -19.04 18.38
C GLY A 302 7.57 -20.45 18.16
N GLY A 303 7.34 -20.79 16.89
CA GLY A 303 6.84 -22.09 16.46
C GLY A 303 7.27 -22.41 15.03
N MET A 304 6.99 -23.63 14.59
CA MET A 304 7.14 -24.00 13.18
C MET A 304 6.00 -23.37 12.38
N PRO A 305 6.32 -22.67 11.27
CA PRO A 305 5.29 -22.07 10.45
C PRO A 305 4.43 -23.14 9.77
N ASP A 306 3.13 -22.93 9.77
CA ASP A 306 2.17 -23.74 9.01
C ASP A 306 2.05 -23.17 7.58
N LEU A 307 2.54 -23.95 6.61
CA LEU A 307 2.52 -23.59 5.18
C LEU A 307 1.48 -24.38 4.39
N SER A 308 0.48 -24.94 5.05
CA SER A 308 -0.59 -25.76 4.41
C SER A 308 -1.37 -25.02 3.33
N LEU A 309 -1.40 -23.69 3.38
CA LEU A 309 -2.07 -22.85 2.38
C LEU A 309 -1.30 -22.73 1.05
N VAL A 310 -0.04 -23.15 0.99
CA VAL A 310 0.76 -23.07 -0.24
C VAL A 310 0.22 -24.04 -1.28
N GLY A 311 -0.26 -23.51 -2.41
CA GLY A 311 -0.84 -24.29 -3.50
C GLY A 311 -2.33 -24.59 -3.34
N ALA A 312 -2.99 -24.11 -2.28
CA ALA A 312 -4.43 -24.22 -2.10
C ALA A 312 -5.18 -23.23 -3.01
N ILE A 313 -5.19 -23.50 -4.32
CA ILE A 313 -5.79 -22.64 -5.34
C ILE A 313 -6.66 -23.42 -6.32
N ASP A 314 -7.73 -22.78 -6.78
CA ASP A 314 -8.58 -23.26 -7.88
C ASP A 314 -8.68 -22.18 -8.97
N LEU A 315 -8.02 -22.41 -10.11
CA LEU A 315 -7.95 -21.46 -11.21
C LEU A 315 -9.23 -21.38 -12.04
N VAL A 316 -10.11 -22.35 -11.94
CA VAL A 316 -11.27 -22.50 -12.83
C VAL A 316 -12.60 -22.40 -12.08
N GLY A 317 -12.64 -22.82 -10.83
CA GLY A 317 -13.87 -22.91 -10.03
C GLY A 317 -14.65 -21.59 -9.95
N ALA A 318 -13.98 -20.45 -9.81
CA ALA A 318 -14.65 -19.16 -9.81
C ALA A 318 -15.43 -18.87 -11.10
N PHE A 319 -14.93 -19.30 -12.28
CA PHE A 319 -15.62 -19.09 -13.56
C PHE A 319 -16.88 -19.95 -13.69
N THR A 320 -16.93 -21.08 -13.02
CA THR A 320 -18.10 -21.95 -12.99
C THR A 320 -19.11 -21.51 -11.94
N GLU A 321 -18.65 -20.95 -10.81
CA GLU A 321 -19.49 -20.51 -9.70
C GLU A 321 -20.25 -19.21 -10.03
N VAL A 322 -19.52 -18.12 -10.29
CA VAL A 322 -20.14 -16.81 -10.59
C VAL A 322 -20.37 -16.56 -12.08
N GLY A 323 -19.95 -17.49 -12.93
CA GLY A 323 -20.03 -17.37 -14.38
C GLY A 323 -18.85 -16.63 -15.02
N ALA A 324 -18.54 -16.98 -16.27
CA ALA A 324 -17.33 -16.50 -16.97
C ALA A 324 -17.23 -14.98 -17.08
N LEU A 325 -18.36 -14.29 -17.31
CA LEU A 325 -18.36 -12.83 -17.47
C LEU A 325 -18.06 -12.14 -16.14
N ALA A 326 -18.74 -12.55 -15.04
CA ALA A 326 -18.52 -11.96 -13.72
C ALA A 326 -17.09 -12.23 -13.25
N ALA A 327 -16.59 -13.48 -13.32
CA ALA A 327 -15.22 -13.80 -12.96
C ALA A 327 -14.19 -12.98 -13.75
N THR A 328 -14.41 -12.77 -15.06
CA THR A 328 -13.52 -11.93 -15.88
C THR A 328 -13.52 -10.47 -15.41
N LEU A 329 -14.65 -9.93 -15.00
CA LEU A 329 -14.76 -8.56 -14.50
C LEU A 329 -14.13 -8.43 -13.10
N LEU A 330 -14.24 -9.45 -12.26
CA LEU A 330 -13.55 -9.49 -10.96
C LEU A 330 -12.03 -9.54 -11.13
N VAL A 331 -11.52 -10.38 -12.03
CA VAL A 331 -10.08 -10.37 -12.41
C VAL A 331 -9.67 -9.01 -12.94
N PHE A 332 -10.47 -8.40 -13.79
CA PHE A 332 -10.21 -7.07 -14.32
C PHE A 332 -10.12 -6.01 -13.21
N ALA A 333 -10.99 -6.09 -12.21
CA ALA A 333 -10.96 -5.20 -11.05
C ALA A 333 -9.69 -5.40 -10.19
N LEU A 334 -9.27 -6.66 -9.98
CA LEU A 334 -8.01 -7.00 -9.33
C LEU A 334 -6.82 -6.41 -10.09
N VAL A 335 -6.78 -6.61 -11.42
CA VAL A 335 -5.72 -6.05 -12.29
C VAL A 335 -5.65 -4.53 -12.16
N LEU A 336 -6.78 -3.84 -12.16
CA LEU A 336 -6.79 -2.38 -12.00
C LEU A 336 -6.30 -1.95 -10.62
N ALA A 337 -6.80 -2.57 -9.54
CA ALA A 337 -6.40 -2.24 -8.18
C ALA A 337 -4.88 -2.42 -8.00
N ASN A 338 -4.34 -3.58 -8.38
CA ASN A 338 -2.92 -3.90 -8.33
C ASN A 338 -2.07 -2.96 -9.17
N PHE A 339 -2.55 -2.66 -10.36
CA PHE A 339 -1.89 -1.80 -11.31
C PHE A 339 -1.64 -0.39 -10.76
N PHE A 340 -2.68 0.22 -10.14
CA PHE A 340 -2.56 1.58 -9.63
C PHE A 340 -1.72 1.66 -8.36
N ASP A 341 -1.87 0.70 -7.48
CA ASP A 341 -1.13 0.63 -6.23
C ASP A 341 0.38 0.56 -6.51
N ALA A 342 0.81 -0.39 -7.32
CA ALA A 342 2.22 -0.62 -7.61
C ALA A 342 2.89 0.54 -8.37
N MET A 343 2.25 1.06 -9.45
CA MET A 343 2.88 2.10 -10.27
C MET A 343 2.98 3.44 -9.54
N GLY A 344 1.95 3.81 -8.78
CA GLY A 344 1.95 5.01 -7.96
C GLY A 344 3.05 4.98 -6.92
N THR A 345 3.12 3.88 -6.18
CA THR A 345 4.10 3.65 -5.11
C THR A 345 5.54 3.61 -5.63
N MET A 346 5.81 2.84 -6.69
CA MET A 346 7.16 2.78 -7.28
C MET A 346 7.64 4.15 -7.76
N THR A 347 6.76 4.93 -8.40
CA THR A 347 7.12 6.27 -8.88
C THR A 347 7.43 7.22 -7.72
N ALA A 348 6.63 7.19 -6.66
CA ALA A 348 6.84 8.02 -5.47
C ALA A 348 8.15 7.67 -4.76
N LEU A 349 8.39 6.38 -4.50
CA LEU A 349 9.62 5.89 -3.88
C LEU A 349 10.86 6.17 -4.74
N GLY A 350 10.75 6.02 -6.06
CA GLY A 350 11.83 6.32 -6.99
C GLY A 350 12.26 7.79 -6.95
N LYS A 351 11.29 8.71 -6.94
CA LYS A 351 11.55 10.14 -6.78
C LYS A 351 12.16 10.47 -5.43
N GLN A 352 11.61 9.92 -4.33
CA GLN A 352 12.15 10.14 -2.99
C GLN A 352 13.57 9.62 -2.85
N GLY A 353 13.88 8.45 -3.41
CA GLY A 353 15.20 7.84 -3.40
C GLY A 353 16.20 8.45 -4.39
N LYS A 354 15.77 9.41 -5.23
CA LYS A 354 16.56 9.95 -6.35
C LYS A 354 17.06 8.83 -7.27
N LEU A 355 16.20 7.85 -7.54
CA LEU A 355 16.49 6.68 -8.36
C LEU A 355 15.87 6.79 -9.77
N VAL A 356 15.24 7.92 -10.07
CA VAL A 356 14.68 8.25 -11.39
C VAL A 356 15.71 8.92 -12.28
N ASP A 357 15.55 8.76 -13.59
CA ASP A 357 16.33 9.49 -14.61
C ASP A 357 15.89 10.97 -14.71
N ASP A 358 16.58 11.74 -15.59
CA ASP A 358 16.26 13.16 -15.81
C ASP A 358 14.84 13.41 -16.34
N ALA A 359 14.21 12.39 -16.95
CA ALA A 359 12.82 12.43 -17.40
C ALA A 359 11.82 12.03 -16.29
N GLY A 360 12.32 11.64 -15.10
CA GLY A 360 11.49 11.22 -13.97
C GLY A 360 11.04 9.76 -14.04
N ASN A 361 11.62 8.94 -14.90
CA ASN A 361 11.30 7.52 -15.04
C ASN A 361 12.28 6.65 -14.23
N LEU A 362 11.80 5.51 -13.75
CA LEU A 362 12.66 4.50 -13.12
C LEU A 362 13.44 3.73 -14.19
N PRO A 363 14.78 3.74 -14.19
CA PRO A 363 15.58 2.84 -15.01
C PRO A 363 15.17 1.39 -14.72
N ASN A 364 15.06 0.52 -15.73
CA ASN A 364 14.60 -0.87 -15.59
C ASN A 364 13.15 -1.06 -15.09
N LEU A 365 12.28 -0.07 -15.26
CA LEU A 365 10.87 -0.16 -14.86
C LEU A 365 10.20 -1.45 -15.35
N LYS A 366 10.46 -1.88 -16.59
CA LYS A 366 9.92 -3.13 -17.14
C LYS A 366 10.25 -4.34 -16.27
N LYS A 367 11.50 -4.47 -15.78
CA LYS A 367 11.88 -5.57 -14.88
C LYS A 367 11.15 -5.50 -13.54
N ALA A 368 11.02 -4.28 -13.00
CA ALA A 368 10.29 -4.06 -11.75
C ALA A 368 8.82 -4.48 -11.88
N LEU A 369 8.17 -4.10 -12.99
CA LEU A 369 6.77 -4.44 -13.26
C LEU A 369 6.55 -5.94 -13.49
N VAL A 370 7.50 -6.63 -14.12
CA VAL A 370 7.43 -8.10 -14.29
C VAL A 370 7.53 -8.79 -12.93
N VAL A 371 8.50 -8.40 -12.08
CA VAL A 371 8.65 -9.00 -10.76
C VAL A 371 7.43 -8.71 -9.89
N GLU A 372 6.83 -7.54 -10.02
CA GLU A 372 5.61 -7.20 -9.30
C GLU A 372 4.43 -8.10 -9.71
N GLY A 373 4.25 -8.36 -11.00
CA GLY A 373 3.24 -9.33 -11.44
C GLY A 373 3.49 -10.74 -10.88
N PHE A 374 4.76 -11.18 -10.79
CA PHE A 374 5.11 -12.42 -10.07
C PHE A 374 4.77 -12.34 -8.59
N GLY A 375 4.81 -11.15 -7.98
CA GLY A 375 4.35 -10.92 -6.60
C GLY A 375 2.88 -11.27 -6.41
N ALA A 376 2.03 -10.88 -7.35
CA ALA A 376 0.62 -11.25 -7.34
C ALA A 376 0.43 -12.76 -7.55
N VAL A 377 1.15 -13.37 -8.51
CA VAL A 377 1.09 -14.83 -8.73
C VAL A 377 1.51 -15.60 -7.49
N LEU A 378 2.65 -15.26 -6.87
CA LEU A 378 3.13 -15.93 -5.66
C LEU A 378 2.16 -15.71 -4.50
N GLY A 379 1.66 -14.49 -4.34
CA GLY A 379 0.71 -14.15 -3.29
C GLY A 379 -0.58 -14.96 -3.37
N GLY A 380 -1.19 -15.05 -4.54
CA GLY A 380 -2.34 -15.93 -4.79
C GLY A 380 -2.00 -17.40 -4.56
N ALA A 381 -0.87 -17.88 -5.10
CA ALA A 381 -0.43 -19.27 -4.96
C ALA A 381 -0.09 -19.68 -3.51
N THR A 382 0.20 -18.73 -2.64
CA THR A 382 0.44 -18.97 -1.20
C THR A 382 -0.76 -18.61 -0.33
N SER A 383 -1.87 -18.19 -0.91
CA SER A 383 -3.06 -17.70 -0.20
C SER A 383 -2.78 -16.50 0.73
N SER A 384 -1.72 -15.72 0.43
CA SER A 384 -1.40 -14.47 1.13
C SER A 384 -2.00 -13.23 0.45
N SER A 385 -2.81 -13.41 -0.61
CA SER A 385 -3.31 -12.37 -1.52
C SER A 385 -2.18 -11.72 -2.35
N SER A 386 -2.51 -10.78 -3.23
CA SER A 386 -1.53 -10.17 -4.14
C SER A 386 -0.46 -9.39 -3.38
N ASN A 387 0.82 -9.71 -3.66
CA ASN A 387 1.95 -8.97 -3.11
C ASN A 387 2.37 -7.85 -4.07
N THR A 388 2.46 -6.65 -3.56
CA THR A 388 2.78 -5.42 -4.31
C THR A 388 3.89 -4.62 -3.62
N VAL A 389 4.39 -3.59 -4.27
CA VAL A 389 5.38 -2.66 -3.70
C VAL A 389 4.76 -1.85 -2.56
N TYR A 390 5.41 -1.86 -1.42
CA TYR A 390 4.91 -1.22 -0.20
C TYR A 390 5.42 0.21 -0.04
N ALA A 391 4.51 1.14 0.19
CA ALA A 391 4.80 2.56 0.38
C ALA A 391 5.69 2.83 1.60
N ASP A 392 5.58 2.01 2.63
CA ASP A 392 6.38 2.08 3.87
C ASP A 392 7.88 1.86 3.64
N SER A 393 8.27 1.31 2.48
CA SER A 393 9.66 1.30 2.03
C SER A 393 10.29 2.69 1.99
N ALA A 394 9.46 3.75 1.95
CA ALA A 394 9.87 5.13 2.08
C ALA A 394 10.73 5.39 3.34
N ALA A 395 10.49 4.66 4.42
CA ALA A 395 11.27 4.77 5.65
C ALA A 395 12.73 4.34 5.45
N GLY A 396 12.97 3.20 4.79
CA GLY A 396 14.33 2.75 4.45
C GLY A 396 14.99 3.61 3.39
N VAL A 397 14.23 4.06 2.38
CA VAL A 397 14.71 5.01 1.37
C VAL A 397 15.14 6.33 2.01
N ALA A 398 14.40 6.86 2.97
CA ALA A 398 14.74 8.05 3.75
C ALA A 398 15.98 7.82 4.65
N ASP A 399 16.17 6.58 5.14
CA ASP A 399 17.34 6.18 5.94
C ASP A 399 18.60 5.95 5.10
N GLY A 400 18.49 5.99 3.77
CA GLY A 400 19.62 5.93 2.85
C GLY A 400 19.69 4.68 1.99
N ALA A 401 18.67 3.81 1.98
CA ALA A 401 18.57 2.71 1.02
C ALA A 401 18.55 3.24 -0.42
N ARG A 402 19.41 2.69 -1.26
CA ARG A 402 19.51 3.06 -2.68
C ARG A 402 19.53 1.85 -3.60
N THR A 403 19.74 0.67 -3.04
CA THR A 403 19.99 -0.54 -3.82
C THR A 403 19.15 -1.72 -3.35
N GLY A 404 19.11 -2.76 -4.16
CA GLY A 404 18.40 -4.00 -3.82
C GLY A 404 19.02 -4.78 -2.65
N LEU A 405 20.21 -4.41 -2.15
CA LEU A 405 20.80 -5.07 -0.98
C LEU A 405 19.95 -4.83 0.27
N ALA A 406 19.40 -3.62 0.44
CA ALA A 406 18.46 -3.34 1.53
C ALA A 406 17.26 -4.30 1.50
N ASN A 407 16.74 -4.60 0.32
CA ASN A 407 15.63 -5.55 0.16
C ASN A 407 16.02 -6.99 0.52
N VAL A 408 17.25 -7.42 0.21
CA VAL A 408 17.70 -8.74 0.64
C VAL A 408 17.68 -8.85 2.16
N VAL A 409 18.12 -7.81 2.87
CA VAL A 409 18.06 -7.77 4.34
C VAL A 409 16.62 -7.77 4.84
N THR A 410 15.77 -6.90 4.28
CA THR A 410 14.34 -6.82 4.64
C THR A 410 13.65 -8.17 4.45
N GLY A 411 13.87 -8.83 3.31
CA GLY A 411 13.23 -10.10 3.01
C GLY A 411 13.73 -11.25 3.89
N LEU A 412 15.02 -11.28 4.25
CA LEU A 412 15.54 -12.26 5.21
C LEU A 412 14.91 -12.08 6.60
N LEU A 413 14.66 -10.85 7.02
CA LEU A 413 13.97 -10.57 8.28
C LEU A 413 12.49 -11.01 8.23
N PHE A 414 11.80 -10.84 7.08
CA PHE A 414 10.45 -11.41 6.91
C PHE A 414 10.45 -12.93 7.00
N LEU A 415 11.41 -13.61 6.35
CA LEU A 415 11.54 -15.07 6.45
C LEU A 415 11.86 -15.53 7.89
N ALA A 416 12.63 -14.75 8.65
CA ALA A 416 12.87 -15.04 10.06
C ALA A 416 11.62 -14.82 10.92
N ALA A 417 10.82 -13.77 10.61
CA ALA A 417 9.59 -13.47 11.32
C ALA A 417 8.51 -14.56 11.14
N MET A 418 8.60 -15.37 10.10
CA MET A 418 7.71 -16.52 9.87
C MET A 418 7.68 -17.51 11.05
N PHE A 419 8.76 -17.57 11.84
CA PHE A 419 8.84 -18.44 13.01
C PHE A 419 8.25 -17.83 14.29
N LEU A 420 7.72 -16.59 14.23
CA LEU A 420 7.12 -15.88 15.36
C LEU A 420 5.58 -15.95 15.34
N THR A 421 5.02 -16.93 14.64
CA THR A 421 3.57 -17.07 14.43
C THR A 421 2.74 -17.02 15.71
N PRO A 422 3.13 -17.66 16.85
CA PRO A 422 2.34 -17.62 18.07
C PRO A 422 2.15 -16.21 18.66
N LEU A 423 3.04 -15.26 18.33
CA LEU A 423 2.92 -13.88 18.79
C LEU A 423 1.83 -13.10 18.06
N TYR A 424 1.40 -13.56 16.91
CA TYR A 424 0.39 -12.84 16.11
C TYR A 424 -1.04 -13.19 16.55
N GLU A 425 -1.23 -14.38 17.12
CA GLU A 425 -2.53 -14.85 17.59
C GLU A 425 -3.09 -14.08 18.79
N ILE A 426 -2.20 -13.49 19.58
CA ILE A 426 -2.59 -12.73 20.78
C ILE A 426 -2.97 -11.27 20.50
N VAL A 427 -2.81 -10.82 19.26
CA VAL A 427 -3.08 -9.43 18.88
C VAL A 427 -4.57 -9.27 18.62
N PRO A 428 -5.32 -8.55 19.47
CA PRO A 428 -6.73 -8.30 19.21
C PRO A 428 -6.90 -7.30 18.07
N MET A 429 -8.04 -7.33 17.41
CA MET A 429 -8.33 -6.43 16.30
C MET A 429 -8.23 -4.95 16.72
N GLU A 430 -8.63 -4.63 17.93
CA GLU A 430 -8.60 -3.27 18.49
C GLU A 430 -7.17 -2.72 18.67
N ALA A 431 -6.16 -3.60 18.76
CA ALA A 431 -4.76 -3.20 18.78
C ALA A 431 -4.18 -3.02 17.36
N ALA A 432 -4.70 -3.73 16.37
CA ALA A 432 -4.22 -3.68 14.99
C ALA A 432 -4.97 -2.61 14.15
N ALA A 433 -6.27 -2.45 14.35
CA ALA A 433 -7.15 -1.53 13.61
C ALA A 433 -6.69 -0.05 13.60
N PRO A 434 -6.04 0.50 14.64
CA PRO A 434 -5.45 1.85 14.60
C PRO A 434 -4.53 2.06 13.39
N VAL A 435 -3.79 1.03 12.96
CA VAL A 435 -2.90 1.13 11.81
C VAL A 435 -3.68 1.28 10.51
N LEU A 436 -4.82 0.60 10.35
CA LEU A 436 -5.70 0.76 9.19
C LEU A 436 -6.17 2.21 9.04
N VAL A 437 -6.53 2.84 10.16
CA VAL A 437 -6.93 4.26 10.17
C VAL A 437 -5.76 5.16 9.77
N VAL A 438 -4.56 4.94 10.32
CA VAL A 438 -3.37 5.76 10.00
C VAL A 438 -2.95 5.57 8.54
N VAL A 439 -2.96 4.35 8.02
CA VAL A 439 -2.69 4.07 6.60
C VAL A 439 -3.70 4.80 5.72
N GLY A 440 -4.98 4.79 6.07
CA GLY A 440 -5.99 5.57 5.38
C GLY A 440 -5.69 7.07 5.36
N VAL A 441 -5.23 7.64 6.48
CA VAL A 441 -4.80 9.05 6.54
C VAL A 441 -3.62 9.33 5.60
N LEU A 442 -2.63 8.43 5.53
CA LEU A 442 -1.49 8.57 4.61
C LEU A 442 -1.94 8.54 3.14
N MET A 443 -2.87 7.65 2.80
CA MET A 443 -3.44 7.58 1.44
C MET A 443 -4.29 8.81 1.10
N MET A 444 -4.99 9.38 2.09
CA MET A 444 -5.75 10.63 1.94
C MET A 444 -4.89 11.81 1.50
N GLY A 445 -3.59 11.79 1.76
CA GLY A 445 -2.65 12.81 1.29
C GLY A 445 -2.65 13.06 -0.22
N GLN A 446 -3.14 12.11 -1.03
CA GLN A 446 -3.28 12.23 -2.48
C GLN A 446 -4.47 13.12 -2.92
N VAL A 447 -5.38 13.48 -2.02
CA VAL A 447 -6.54 14.32 -2.32
C VAL A 447 -6.16 15.69 -2.91
N LYS A 448 -4.98 16.20 -2.55
CA LYS A 448 -4.41 17.47 -3.06
C LYS A 448 -4.08 17.43 -4.56
N ASP A 449 -3.93 16.24 -5.13
CA ASP A 449 -3.59 16.07 -6.55
C ASP A 449 -4.84 16.07 -7.45
N ILE A 450 -6.03 16.22 -6.84
CA ILE A 450 -7.33 16.32 -7.52
C ILE A 450 -7.70 17.77 -7.70
N ASP A 451 -7.99 18.17 -8.95
CA ASP A 451 -8.44 19.53 -9.28
C ASP A 451 -9.95 19.68 -8.97
N TRP A 452 -10.24 20.09 -7.74
CA TRP A 452 -11.62 20.26 -7.24
C TRP A 452 -12.36 21.46 -7.86
N ASP A 453 -11.64 22.43 -8.45
CA ASP A 453 -12.27 23.60 -9.09
C ASP A 453 -12.91 23.23 -10.43
N LYS A 454 -12.48 22.12 -11.04
CA LYS A 454 -13.04 21.62 -12.28
C LYS A 454 -14.10 20.55 -12.03
N PHE A 455 -15.37 20.91 -12.07
CA PHE A 455 -16.49 20.02 -11.74
C PHE A 455 -16.48 18.68 -12.51
N HIS A 456 -16.06 18.69 -13.79
CA HIS A 456 -15.95 17.47 -14.60
C HIS A 456 -14.81 16.53 -14.16
N ILE A 457 -13.93 16.97 -13.26
CA ILE A 457 -12.91 16.16 -12.57
C ILE A 457 -13.38 15.89 -11.13
N ALA A 458 -13.89 16.91 -10.46
CA ALA A 458 -14.27 16.84 -9.06
C ALA A 458 -15.38 15.81 -8.80
N LEU A 459 -16.47 15.83 -9.60
CA LEU A 459 -17.60 14.90 -9.42
C LEU A 459 -17.18 13.42 -9.59
N PRO A 460 -16.49 13.00 -10.66
CA PRO A 460 -16.04 11.62 -10.80
C PRO A 460 -15.10 11.20 -9.66
N SER A 461 -14.16 12.07 -9.28
CA SER A 461 -13.22 11.81 -8.18
C SER A 461 -13.95 11.64 -6.85
N PHE A 462 -14.92 12.53 -6.55
CA PHE A 462 -15.75 12.44 -5.35
C PHE A 462 -16.55 11.14 -5.31
N LEU A 463 -17.19 10.76 -6.42
CA LEU A 463 -17.95 9.52 -6.50
C LEU A 463 -17.04 8.29 -6.32
N THR A 464 -15.85 8.29 -6.93
CA THR A 464 -14.87 7.21 -6.73
C THR A 464 -14.54 7.04 -5.25
N ILE A 465 -14.23 8.14 -4.56
CA ILE A 465 -13.83 8.13 -3.14
C ILE A 465 -14.98 7.67 -2.24
N LEU A 466 -16.18 8.20 -2.49
CA LEU A 466 -17.32 8.01 -1.58
C LEU A 466 -18.01 6.64 -1.75
N VAL A 467 -18.15 6.18 -3.00
CA VAL A 467 -18.89 4.95 -3.28
C VAL A 467 -18.15 3.72 -2.70
N MET A 468 -16.83 3.71 -2.66
CA MET A 468 -16.05 2.59 -2.09
C MET A 468 -16.49 2.23 -0.66
N PRO A 469 -16.40 3.12 0.34
CA PRO A 469 -16.83 2.79 1.69
C PRO A 469 -18.35 2.61 1.81
N PHE A 470 -19.16 3.36 1.07
CA PHE A 470 -20.62 3.30 1.21
C PHE A 470 -21.27 2.07 0.58
N THR A 471 -20.62 1.46 -0.40
CA THR A 471 -21.09 0.19 -1.00
C THR A 471 -20.29 -1.00 -0.51
N TYR A 472 -19.32 -0.79 0.39
CA TYR A 472 -18.38 -1.78 0.87
C TYR A 472 -17.65 -2.51 -0.28
N SER A 473 -17.35 -1.79 -1.37
CA SER A 473 -16.75 -2.34 -2.59
C SER A 473 -15.85 -1.34 -3.32
N ILE A 474 -14.59 -1.69 -3.44
CA ILE A 474 -13.60 -0.92 -4.21
C ILE A 474 -13.99 -0.89 -5.70
N VAL A 475 -14.48 -2.02 -6.21
CA VAL A 475 -14.88 -2.18 -7.62
C VAL A 475 -16.01 -1.22 -7.98
N ASN A 476 -17.01 -1.12 -7.11
CA ASN A 476 -18.14 -0.20 -7.33
C ASN A 476 -17.66 1.25 -7.40
N GLY A 477 -16.76 1.66 -6.51
CA GLY A 477 -16.19 3.01 -6.51
C GLY A 477 -15.41 3.33 -7.79
N ILE A 478 -14.54 2.40 -8.23
CA ILE A 478 -13.79 2.55 -9.48
C ILE A 478 -14.76 2.63 -10.67
N GLY A 479 -15.72 1.71 -10.75
CA GLY A 479 -16.68 1.63 -11.85
C GLY A 479 -17.51 2.88 -11.99
N VAL A 480 -18.15 3.33 -10.91
CA VAL A 480 -18.94 4.56 -10.88
C VAL A 480 -18.08 5.77 -11.25
N GLY A 481 -16.87 5.86 -10.73
CA GLY A 481 -15.94 6.94 -11.02
C GLY A 481 -15.53 7.00 -12.49
N VAL A 482 -15.20 5.87 -13.11
CA VAL A 482 -14.81 5.77 -14.52
C VAL A 482 -15.98 6.15 -15.43
N ILE A 483 -17.18 5.64 -15.16
CA ILE A 483 -18.40 6.00 -15.91
C ILE A 483 -18.67 7.49 -15.77
N ALA A 484 -18.66 8.03 -14.55
CA ALA A 484 -18.87 9.45 -14.30
C ALA A 484 -17.83 10.30 -15.02
N PHE A 485 -16.55 9.92 -15.02
CA PHE A 485 -15.49 10.65 -15.71
C PHE A 485 -15.70 10.73 -17.21
N THR A 486 -16.06 9.63 -17.85
CA THR A 486 -16.31 9.60 -19.30
C THR A 486 -17.54 10.44 -19.66
N MET A 487 -18.62 10.34 -18.88
CA MET A 487 -19.83 11.15 -19.08
C MET A 487 -19.57 12.64 -18.86
N MET A 488 -18.87 13.02 -17.78
CA MET A 488 -18.53 14.42 -17.52
C MET A 488 -17.58 14.99 -18.58
N SER A 489 -16.66 14.18 -19.09
CA SER A 489 -15.78 14.57 -20.20
C SER A 489 -16.57 14.81 -21.49
N LEU A 490 -17.59 14.00 -21.76
CA LEU A 490 -18.51 14.21 -22.89
C LEU A 490 -19.27 15.53 -22.74
N PHE A 491 -19.90 15.76 -21.57
CA PHE A 491 -20.69 16.98 -21.31
C PHE A 491 -19.84 18.25 -21.31
N ALA A 492 -18.56 18.14 -20.92
CA ALA A 492 -17.60 19.25 -20.99
C ALA A 492 -17.01 19.50 -22.39
N GLY A 493 -17.47 18.78 -23.44
CA GLY A 493 -16.94 18.88 -24.79
C GLY A 493 -15.49 18.37 -24.94
N LYS A 494 -15.02 17.54 -24.01
CA LYS A 494 -13.64 17.01 -23.95
C LYS A 494 -13.53 15.55 -24.37
N ALA A 495 -14.57 14.98 -24.97
CA ALA A 495 -14.61 13.56 -25.37
C ALA A 495 -13.41 13.16 -26.23
N GLN A 496 -12.97 14.02 -27.17
CA GLN A 496 -11.82 13.76 -28.04
C GLN A 496 -10.48 13.76 -27.31
N LYS A 497 -10.41 14.37 -26.11
CA LYS A 497 -9.20 14.38 -25.26
C LYS A 497 -9.16 13.19 -24.32
N THR A 498 -10.26 12.46 -24.18
CA THR A 498 -10.36 11.28 -23.34
C THR A 498 -9.83 10.08 -24.13
N HIS A 499 -8.84 9.39 -23.57
CA HIS A 499 -8.22 8.23 -24.24
C HIS A 499 -9.27 7.14 -24.48
N TRP A 500 -9.21 6.44 -25.62
CA TRP A 500 -10.17 5.40 -26.01
C TRP A 500 -10.30 4.28 -24.96
N ILE A 501 -9.21 3.95 -24.25
CA ILE A 501 -9.23 2.97 -23.14
C ILE A 501 -10.25 3.36 -22.06
N MET A 502 -10.39 4.65 -21.72
CA MET A 502 -11.37 5.11 -20.73
C MET A 502 -12.80 4.82 -21.17
N TRP A 503 -13.10 4.95 -22.46
CA TRP A 503 -14.41 4.61 -23.03
C TRP A 503 -14.67 3.11 -22.98
N LEU A 504 -13.64 2.31 -23.30
CA LEU A 504 -13.72 0.85 -23.20
C LEU A 504 -14.00 0.42 -21.73
N LEU A 505 -13.23 0.95 -20.77
CA LEU A 505 -13.41 0.67 -19.35
C LEU A 505 -14.81 1.07 -18.87
N SER A 506 -15.27 2.27 -19.26
CA SER A 506 -16.63 2.74 -18.94
C SER A 506 -17.70 1.78 -19.47
N GLY A 507 -17.55 1.32 -20.72
CA GLY A 507 -18.47 0.34 -21.31
C GLY A 507 -18.48 -1.00 -20.55
N LEU A 508 -17.31 -1.50 -20.17
CA LEU A 508 -17.19 -2.74 -19.37
C LEU A 508 -17.87 -2.59 -18.00
N PHE A 509 -17.67 -1.46 -17.31
CA PHE A 509 -18.35 -1.21 -16.03
C PHE A 509 -19.85 -1.03 -16.16
N VAL A 510 -20.34 -0.40 -17.25
CA VAL A 510 -21.78 -0.35 -17.52
C VAL A 510 -22.35 -1.76 -17.67
N VAL A 511 -21.67 -2.65 -18.41
CA VAL A 511 -22.08 -4.05 -18.54
C VAL A 511 -22.03 -4.74 -17.17
N PHE A 512 -20.99 -4.52 -16.38
CA PHE A 512 -20.86 -5.09 -15.02
C PHE A 512 -22.06 -4.73 -14.14
N PHE A 513 -22.42 -3.44 -14.04
CA PHE A 513 -23.57 -3.00 -13.24
C PHE A 513 -24.92 -3.41 -13.83
N ALA A 514 -24.98 -3.70 -15.13
CA ALA A 514 -26.21 -4.12 -15.80
C ALA A 514 -26.42 -5.65 -15.80
N ILE A 515 -25.45 -6.44 -15.30
CA ILE A 515 -25.54 -7.92 -15.37
C ILE A 515 -26.81 -8.44 -14.72
N GLU A 516 -27.10 -8.06 -13.48
CA GLU A 516 -28.27 -8.55 -12.75
C GLU A 516 -29.61 -8.09 -13.39
N PRO A 517 -29.80 -6.79 -13.70
CA PRO A 517 -30.95 -6.37 -14.46
C PRO A 517 -31.09 -7.07 -15.82
N LEU A 518 -29.98 -7.32 -16.54
CA LEU A 518 -30.01 -8.00 -17.83
C LEU A 518 -30.37 -9.48 -17.68
N ARG A 519 -29.85 -10.19 -16.66
CA ARG A 519 -30.25 -11.57 -16.36
C ARG A 519 -31.75 -11.65 -16.07
N ALA A 520 -32.30 -10.71 -15.30
CA ALA A 520 -33.73 -10.67 -15.00
C ALA A 520 -34.63 -10.42 -16.23
N ILE A 521 -34.09 -9.84 -17.31
CA ILE A 521 -34.84 -9.59 -18.56
C ILE A 521 -34.72 -10.78 -19.53
N VAL A 522 -33.59 -11.45 -19.55
CA VAL A 522 -33.30 -12.55 -20.50
C VAL A 522 -33.84 -13.89 -20.00
N GLY A 523 -34.21 -13.98 -18.72
CA GLY A 523 -34.89 -15.13 -18.14
C GLY A 523 -34.07 -16.12 -17.49
#